data_9d1eeea18a20632431f1e69b1cd2282e
#
_entry.id   9d1eeea18a20632431f1e69b1cd2282e
#
_cell.length_a   1.000
_cell.length_b   1.000
_cell.length_c   1.000
_cell.angle_alpha   90.00
_cell.angle_beta   90.00
_cell.angle_gamma   90.00
#
_symmetry.space_group_name_H-M   'P 1'
#
loop_
_entity.id
_entity.type
_entity.pdbx_description
1 polymer ?
#
loop_
_entity_poly.entity_id
_entity_poly.type
_entity_poly.pdbx_seq_one_letter_code
_entity_poly.pdbx_strand_id
1 'polypeptide(L)'
;LRLSLEEDVRRVVVASSNHAADFYEHLLRSREMDMLPATNDIRPLSDNYYGWAKESYEHLGFVFATGTLGRKLENVHIRIGAPRSLDAATLEGDREGFPYRRNLGAYVSPRDLTQLMVKSIETENIDNEWGVPWQVFYGISDNTRSFWGLENARRVIGYAPEDDSEVTWATDVYENLTTKGVIGRVGRVP
;
A
#
# COMPACT_ATOMS: atom_id res chain seq x y z
N LEU A 1 -12.50 -16.51 -2.94
CA LEU A 1 -11.86 -17.33 -1.91
C LEU A 1 -12.51 -18.71 -1.80
N ARG A 2 -13.88 -18.82 -1.72
CA ARG A 2 -14.53 -20.14 -1.57
C ARG A 2 -14.22 -21.08 -2.73
N LEU A 3 -14.39 -20.65 -3.97
CA LEU A 3 -14.04 -21.47 -5.14
C LEU A 3 -12.54 -21.82 -5.15
N SER A 4 -11.67 -20.89 -4.78
CA SER A 4 -10.23 -21.16 -4.68
C SER A 4 -9.92 -22.24 -3.63
N LEU A 5 -10.68 -22.29 -2.53
CA LEU A 5 -10.55 -23.32 -1.53
C LEU A 5 -11.03 -24.70 -2.05
N GLU A 6 -12.18 -24.73 -2.74
CA GLU A 6 -12.81 -25.92 -3.31
C GLU A 6 -11.97 -26.54 -4.45
N GLU A 7 -11.32 -25.70 -5.26
CA GLU A 7 -10.52 -26.10 -6.43
C GLU A 7 -9.02 -26.25 -6.13
N ASP A 8 -8.65 -26.42 -4.88
CA ASP A 8 -7.27 -26.64 -4.42
C ASP A 8 -6.24 -25.59 -4.90
N VAL A 9 -6.70 -24.37 -5.13
CA VAL A 9 -5.77 -23.26 -5.43
C VAL A 9 -4.85 -23.05 -4.23
N ARG A 10 -3.54 -23.13 -4.46
CA ARG A 10 -2.56 -22.95 -3.37
C ARG A 10 -2.65 -21.59 -2.73
N ARG A 11 -2.62 -20.54 -3.53
CA ARG A 11 -2.55 -19.16 -3.04
C ARG A 11 -3.38 -18.20 -3.88
N VAL A 12 -3.96 -17.22 -3.22
CA VAL A 12 -4.68 -16.11 -3.84
C VAL A 12 -3.98 -14.80 -3.51
N VAL A 13 -3.75 -13.96 -4.52
CA VAL A 13 -3.29 -12.59 -4.34
C VAL A 13 -4.44 -11.64 -4.62
N VAL A 14 -4.78 -10.81 -3.66
CA VAL A 14 -5.98 -9.97 -3.67
C VAL A 14 -5.57 -8.50 -3.81
N ALA A 15 -6.11 -7.81 -4.80
CA ALA A 15 -6.00 -6.36 -4.92
C ALA A 15 -6.83 -5.67 -3.84
N SER A 16 -6.19 -5.38 -2.70
CA SER A 16 -6.71 -4.49 -1.69
C SER A 16 -6.41 -3.02 -2.07
N SER A 17 -6.47 -2.12 -1.13
CA SER A 17 -6.19 -0.70 -1.34
C SER A 17 -5.57 -0.10 -0.08
N ASN A 18 -4.71 0.89 -0.22
CA ASN A 18 -4.27 1.71 0.89
C ASN A 18 -5.44 2.41 1.61
N HIS A 19 -6.58 2.58 0.93
CA HIS A 19 -7.82 3.08 1.55
C HIS A 19 -8.38 2.16 2.65
N ALA A 20 -7.94 0.91 2.77
CA ALA A 20 -8.27 0.08 3.93
C ALA A 20 -7.76 0.68 5.26
N ALA A 21 -6.79 1.60 5.20
CA ALA A 21 -6.18 2.24 6.35
C ALA A 21 -6.02 3.77 6.16
N ASP A 22 -6.85 4.40 5.34
CA ASP A 22 -6.70 5.80 4.96
C ASP A 22 -7.04 6.80 6.08
N PHE A 23 -7.77 6.39 7.11
CA PHE A 23 -7.99 7.23 8.27
C PHE A 23 -6.69 7.70 8.92
N TYR A 24 -5.65 6.89 8.90
CA TYR A 24 -4.34 7.28 9.44
C TYR A 24 -3.68 8.43 8.68
N GLU A 25 -4.08 8.68 7.45
CA GLU A 25 -3.62 9.86 6.70
C GLU A 25 -4.05 11.17 7.38
N HIS A 26 -5.16 11.16 8.11
CA HIS A 26 -5.58 12.30 8.93
C HIS A 26 -4.59 12.57 10.08
N LEU A 27 -4.05 11.52 10.70
CA LEU A 27 -3.04 11.65 11.75
C LEU A 27 -1.72 12.19 11.22
N LEU A 28 -1.33 11.78 10.01
CA LEU A 28 -0.17 12.35 9.31
C LEU A 28 -0.38 13.84 8.99
N ARG A 29 -1.61 14.22 8.63
CA ARG A 29 -1.97 15.63 8.37
C ARG A 29 -1.88 16.49 9.63
N SER A 30 -2.35 15.97 10.77
CA SER A 30 -2.27 16.64 12.08
C SER A 30 -0.88 16.53 12.72
N ARG A 31 0.05 15.78 12.11
CA ARG A 31 1.38 15.48 12.65
C ARG A 31 1.39 14.67 13.94
N GLU A 32 0.35 13.92 14.18
CA GLU A 32 0.29 12.99 15.30
C GLU A 32 1.10 11.70 15.02
N MET A 33 1.39 11.43 13.74
CA MET A 33 2.24 10.33 13.30
C MET A 33 3.19 10.81 12.20
N ASP A 34 4.45 10.38 12.27
CA ASP A 34 5.45 10.67 11.23
C ASP A 34 5.44 9.64 10.12
N MET A 35 5.15 8.38 10.45
CA MET A 35 5.07 7.28 9.49
C MET A 35 4.06 6.24 9.98
N LEU A 36 3.34 5.63 9.03
CA LEU A 36 2.45 4.51 9.34
C LEU A 36 3.24 3.20 9.31
N PRO A 37 3.13 2.38 10.36
CA PRO A 37 3.69 1.04 10.33
C PRO A 37 3.11 0.24 9.16
N ALA A 38 3.97 -0.45 8.44
CA ALA A 38 3.58 -1.24 7.28
C ALA A 38 3.18 -2.65 7.60
N THR A 39 2.77 -2.91 8.78
CA THR A 39 2.58 -4.28 9.23
C THR A 39 1.12 -4.67 9.27
N ASN A 40 0.87 -5.98 9.34
CA ASN A 40 -0.42 -6.56 9.67
C ASN A 40 -0.92 -6.09 11.05
N ASP A 41 -0.01 -5.56 11.88
CA ASP A 41 -0.26 -5.20 13.27
C ASP A 41 -1.08 -3.92 13.40
N ILE A 42 -1.08 -3.07 12.38
CA ILE A 42 -1.92 -1.89 12.41
C ILE A 42 -3.37 -2.28 12.09
N ARG A 43 -4.26 -1.98 13.01
CA ARG A 43 -5.69 -2.16 12.76
C ARG A 43 -6.09 -1.33 11.54
N PRO A 44 -6.63 -1.91 10.48
CA PRO A 44 -7.13 -1.14 9.36
C PRO A 44 -8.29 -0.25 9.83
N LEU A 45 -8.24 1.02 9.47
CA LEU A 45 -9.31 1.99 9.73
C LEU A 45 -9.50 2.83 8.48
N SER A 46 -10.73 2.88 8.00
CA SER A 46 -11.15 3.72 6.88
C SER A 46 -12.30 4.62 7.26
N ASP A 47 -12.38 5.79 6.67
CA ASP A 47 -13.47 6.74 6.84
C ASP A 47 -14.52 6.67 5.73
N ASN A 48 -14.42 5.65 4.86
CA ASN A 48 -15.34 5.50 3.73
C ASN A 48 -15.70 4.03 3.43
N TYR A 49 -16.81 3.82 2.74
CA TYR A 49 -17.31 2.47 2.42
C TYR A 49 -16.37 1.66 1.52
N TYR A 50 -15.62 2.29 0.64
CA TYR A 50 -14.69 1.58 -0.22
C TYR A 50 -13.54 0.98 0.61
N GLY A 51 -12.92 1.76 1.46
CA GLY A 51 -11.86 1.29 2.35
C GLY A 51 -12.37 0.26 3.35
N TRP A 52 -13.56 0.47 3.94
CA TRP A 52 -14.23 -0.52 4.78
C TRP A 52 -14.43 -1.86 4.05
N ALA A 53 -14.84 -1.85 2.79
CA ALA A 53 -14.98 -3.08 2.02
C ALA A 53 -13.63 -3.79 1.83
N LYS A 54 -12.55 -3.04 1.59
CA LYS A 54 -11.19 -3.60 1.47
C LYS A 54 -10.70 -4.20 2.79
N GLU A 55 -10.89 -3.50 3.91
CA GLU A 55 -10.64 -4.04 5.26
C GLU A 55 -11.38 -5.37 5.48
N SER A 56 -12.66 -5.41 5.12
CA SER A 56 -13.48 -6.62 5.25
C SER A 56 -12.93 -7.79 4.44
N TYR A 57 -12.40 -7.54 3.23
CA TYR A 57 -11.75 -8.57 2.42
C TYR A 57 -10.46 -9.09 3.04
N GLU A 58 -9.66 -8.21 3.63
CA GLU A 58 -8.43 -8.61 4.33
C GLU A 58 -8.76 -9.53 5.51
N HIS A 59 -9.74 -9.17 6.32
CA HIS A 59 -10.18 -9.99 7.44
C HIS A 59 -10.80 -11.32 6.97
N LEU A 60 -11.62 -11.30 5.92
CA LEU A 60 -12.15 -12.53 5.34
C LEU A 60 -11.02 -13.45 4.85
N GLY A 61 -9.97 -12.89 4.24
CA GLY A 61 -8.77 -13.64 3.87
C GLY A 61 -8.13 -14.36 5.05
N PHE A 62 -8.01 -13.69 6.18
CA PHE A 62 -7.51 -14.31 7.41
C PHE A 62 -8.35 -15.53 7.82
N VAL A 63 -9.68 -15.43 7.79
CA VAL A 63 -10.57 -16.58 8.11
C VAL A 63 -10.27 -17.79 7.22
N PHE A 64 -10.08 -17.58 5.91
CA PHE A 64 -9.73 -18.66 4.98
C PHE A 64 -8.31 -19.21 5.22
N ALA A 65 -7.39 -18.39 5.69
CA ALA A 65 -6.01 -18.80 5.96
C ALA A 65 -5.86 -19.62 7.25
N THR A 66 -6.76 -19.50 8.22
CA THR A 66 -6.70 -20.26 9.49
C THR A 66 -6.90 -21.76 9.30
N GLY A 67 -7.55 -22.18 8.22
CA GLY A 67 -7.90 -23.58 7.98
C GLY A 67 -9.20 -24.06 8.63
N THR A 68 -9.92 -23.22 9.35
CA THR A 68 -11.20 -23.57 10.02
C THR A 68 -12.31 -23.93 9.03
N LEU A 69 -12.17 -23.54 7.77
CA LEU A 69 -13.11 -23.85 6.69
C LEU A 69 -12.71 -25.09 5.87
N GLY A 70 -11.81 -25.94 6.38
CA GLY A 70 -11.34 -27.16 5.74
C GLY A 70 -9.82 -27.24 5.66
N ARG A 71 -9.21 -26.55 4.71
CA ARG A 71 -7.75 -26.40 4.62
C ARG A 71 -7.33 -24.94 4.73
N LYS A 72 -6.06 -24.70 4.99
CA LYS A 72 -5.49 -23.35 4.89
C LYS A 72 -5.46 -22.93 3.42
N LEU A 73 -6.04 -21.78 3.10
CA LEU A 73 -5.88 -21.12 1.81
C LEU A 73 -4.89 -19.97 2.01
N GLU A 74 -3.70 -20.10 1.44
CA GLU A 74 -2.71 -19.02 1.47
C GLU A 74 -3.26 -17.78 0.75
N ASN A 75 -3.14 -16.62 1.37
CA ASN A 75 -3.55 -15.39 0.68
C ASN A 75 -2.74 -14.16 1.09
N VAL A 76 -2.51 -13.31 0.09
CA VAL A 76 -1.82 -12.03 0.21
C VAL A 76 -2.75 -10.93 -0.24
N HIS A 77 -2.88 -9.91 0.57
CA HIS A 77 -3.62 -8.70 0.24
C HIS A 77 -2.64 -7.56 -0.03
N ILE A 78 -2.73 -6.96 -1.23
CA ILE A 78 -1.87 -5.84 -1.60
C ILE A 78 -2.67 -4.56 -1.51
N ARG A 79 -2.37 -3.72 -0.53
CA ARG A 79 -2.88 -2.36 -0.41
C ARG A 79 -2.22 -1.46 -1.44
N ILE A 80 -2.76 -1.51 -2.66
CA ILE A 80 -2.22 -0.74 -3.80
C ILE A 80 -2.33 0.74 -3.49
N GLY A 81 -1.24 1.47 -3.67
CA GLY A 81 -1.14 2.91 -3.51
C GLY A 81 -1.70 3.68 -4.72
N ALA A 82 -0.89 4.51 -5.36
CA ALA A 82 -1.26 5.32 -6.51
C ALA A 82 -0.54 4.81 -7.79
N PRO A 83 -1.12 3.82 -8.52
CA PRO A 83 -0.52 3.25 -9.73
C PRO A 83 -0.84 4.11 -10.95
N ARG A 84 -0.48 5.38 -10.92
CA ARG A 84 -0.78 6.36 -11.98
C ARG A 84 0.40 7.29 -12.18
N SER A 85 0.49 7.88 -13.37
CA SER A 85 1.45 8.95 -13.61
C SER A 85 1.17 10.14 -12.68
N LEU A 86 2.23 10.79 -12.23
CA LEU A 86 2.18 11.99 -11.40
C LEU A 86 2.66 13.23 -12.18
N ASP A 87 2.67 13.14 -13.53
CA ASP A 87 3.01 14.27 -14.37
C ASP A 87 1.95 15.38 -14.35
N ALA A 88 2.34 16.51 -14.91
CA ALA A 88 1.53 17.72 -14.97
C ALA A 88 0.13 17.51 -15.54
N ALA A 89 0.03 16.72 -16.60
CA ALA A 89 -1.23 16.52 -17.31
C ALA A 89 -2.21 15.63 -16.50
N THR A 90 -1.68 14.65 -15.76
CA THR A 90 -2.48 13.70 -14.99
C THR A 90 -2.99 14.29 -13.68
N LEU A 91 -2.27 15.28 -13.13
CA LEU A 91 -2.58 15.88 -11.81
C LEU A 91 -3.08 17.32 -11.93
N GLU A 92 -3.62 17.70 -13.08
CA GLU A 92 -4.22 19.03 -13.25
C GLU A 92 -5.36 19.22 -12.22
N GLY A 93 -5.18 20.16 -11.29
CA GLY A 93 -6.07 20.39 -10.15
C GLY A 93 -5.59 19.79 -8.81
N ASP A 94 -4.82 18.71 -8.81
CA ASP A 94 -4.30 18.05 -7.59
C ASP A 94 -2.84 18.40 -7.26
N ARG A 95 -2.24 19.35 -8.00
CA ARG A 95 -0.83 19.68 -7.94
C ARG A 95 -0.40 20.47 -6.71
N GLU A 96 -1.35 20.91 -5.90
CA GLU A 96 -1.08 21.78 -4.76
C GLU A 96 -1.41 21.09 -3.44
N GLY A 97 -0.56 21.31 -2.45
CA GLY A 97 -0.85 20.93 -1.09
C GLY A 97 -0.74 19.43 -0.78
N PHE A 98 -1.62 18.96 0.07
CA PHE A 98 -1.60 17.60 0.61
C PHE A 98 -1.86 16.51 -0.45
N PRO A 99 -2.84 16.62 -1.37
CA PRO A 99 -3.11 15.56 -2.35
C PRO A 99 -1.89 15.24 -3.21
N TYR A 100 -1.18 16.26 -3.68
CA TYR A 100 0.02 16.06 -4.49
C TYR A 100 1.12 15.32 -3.70
N ARG A 101 1.43 15.79 -2.50
CA ARG A 101 2.46 15.16 -1.64
C ARG A 101 2.06 13.75 -1.21
N ARG A 102 0.79 13.55 -0.92
CA ARG A 102 0.24 12.23 -0.62
C ARG A 102 0.44 11.27 -1.79
N ASN A 103 0.18 11.72 -3.01
CA ASN A 103 0.34 10.91 -4.21
C ASN A 103 1.81 10.57 -4.49
N LEU A 104 2.75 11.50 -4.23
CA LEU A 104 4.18 11.21 -4.29
C LEU A 104 4.57 10.09 -3.32
N GLY A 105 4.09 10.14 -2.09
CA GLY A 105 4.40 9.11 -1.09
C GLY A 105 3.72 7.76 -1.34
N ALA A 106 2.56 7.77 -1.99
CA ALA A 106 1.78 6.56 -2.27
C ALA A 106 2.00 5.98 -3.67
N TYR A 107 2.85 6.58 -4.49
CA TYR A 107 3.12 6.12 -5.85
C TYR A 107 3.61 4.68 -5.90
N VAL A 108 3.18 3.95 -6.92
CA VAL A 108 3.75 2.65 -7.29
C VAL A 108 3.90 2.59 -8.80
N SER A 109 5.11 2.26 -9.25
CA SER A 109 5.38 2.05 -10.67
C SER A 109 4.82 0.72 -11.16
N PRO A 110 4.55 0.59 -12.48
CA PRO A 110 4.18 -0.71 -13.05
C PRO A 110 5.23 -1.80 -12.79
N ARG A 111 6.52 -1.45 -12.82
CA ARG A 111 7.63 -2.38 -12.56
C ARG A 111 7.57 -2.91 -11.13
N ASP A 112 7.50 -2.03 -10.17
CA ASP A 112 7.51 -2.39 -8.75
C ASP A 112 6.23 -3.13 -8.36
N LEU A 113 5.07 -2.70 -8.87
CA LEU A 113 3.82 -3.42 -8.63
C LEU A 113 3.86 -4.84 -9.22
N THR A 114 4.43 -5.00 -10.43
CA THR A 114 4.60 -6.31 -11.03
C THR A 114 5.53 -7.19 -10.19
N GLN A 115 6.66 -6.65 -9.73
CA GLN A 115 7.58 -7.36 -8.84
C GLN A 115 6.86 -7.82 -7.57
N LEU A 116 6.10 -6.94 -6.94
CA LEU A 116 5.35 -7.26 -5.72
C LEU A 116 4.34 -8.39 -5.94
N MET A 117 3.60 -8.35 -7.05
CA MET A 117 2.64 -9.40 -7.41
C MET A 117 3.34 -10.74 -7.66
N VAL A 118 4.40 -10.76 -8.47
CA VAL A 118 5.15 -11.98 -8.79
C VAL A 118 5.74 -12.59 -7.51
N LYS A 119 6.43 -11.81 -6.70
CA LYS A 119 7.00 -12.29 -5.43
C LYS A 119 5.92 -12.78 -4.46
N SER A 120 4.76 -12.14 -4.42
CA SER A 120 3.61 -12.61 -3.62
C SER A 120 3.08 -13.97 -4.09
N ILE A 121 3.20 -14.29 -5.37
CA ILE A 121 2.77 -15.59 -5.93
C ILE A 121 3.83 -16.66 -5.68
N GLU A 122 5.10 -16.35 -5.94
CA GLU A 122 6.18 -17.33 -6.04
C GLU A 122 6.84 -17.69 -4.71
N THR A 123 6.83 -16.81 -3.73
CA THR A 123 7.45 -17.05 -2.42
C THR A 123 6.92 -18.35 -1.79
N GLU A 124 7.82 -19.21 -1.33
CA GLU A 124 7.44 -20.52 -0.81
C GLU A 124 6.61 -20.42 0.46
N ASN A 125 7.04 -19.61 1.42
CA ASN A 125 6.40 -19.49 2.73
C ASN A 125 5.97 -18.03 2.98
N ILE A 126 4.70 -17.84 3.29
CA ILE A 126 4.11 -16.54 3.67
C ILE A 126 3.47 -16.58 5.06
N ASP A 127 3.84 -17.55 5.89
CA ASP A 127 3.31 -17.60 7.25
C ASP A 127 3.66 -16.34 8.03
N ASN A 128 2.69 -15.86 8.78
CA ASN A 128 2.91 -14.81 9.77
C ASN A 128 3.47 -15.42 11.08
N GLU A 129 3.65 -14.64 12.11
CA GLU A 129 4.20 -15.06 13.42
C GLU A 129 3.35 -16.12 14.12
N TRP A 130 2.10 -16.32 13.72
CA TRP A 130 1.19 -17.35 14.26
C TRP A 130 1.13 -18.61 13.38
N GLY A 131 1.94 -18.71 12.34
CA GLY A 131 1.92 -19.83 11.40
C GLY A 131 0.66 -19.85 10.52
N VAL A 132 0.04 -18.68 10.30
CA VAL A 132 -1.11 -18.50 9.41
C VAL A 132 -0.61 -17.90 8.08
N PRO A 133 -0.86 -18.55 6.92
CA PRO A 133 -0.38 -18.08 5.63
C PRO A 133 -1.23 -16.91 5.09
N TRP A 134 -1.16 -15.78 5.79
CA TRP A 134 -1.89 -14.57 5.50
C TRP A 134 -0.98 -13.35 5.65
N GLN A 135 -0.94 -12.52 4.62
CA GLN A 135 -0.13 -11.31 4.61
C GLN A 135 -0.90 -10.13 4.03
N VAL A 136 -0.57 -8.95 4.53
CA VAL A 136 -0.99 -7.67 3.96
C VAL A 136 0.25 -6.83 3.67
N PHE A 137 0.42 -6.39 2.43
CA PHE A 137 1.55 -5.55 2.01
C PHE A 137 1.06 -4.23 1.43
N TYR A 138 1.82 -3.17 1.65
CA TYR A 138 1.62 -1.94 0.91
C TYR A 138 2.27 -2.02 -0.46
N GLY A 139 1.48 -1.76 -1.50
CA GLY A 139 1.92 -1.73 -2.90
C GLY A 139 2.32 -0.32 -3.29
N ILE A 140 3.51 0.08 -2.88
CA ILE A 140 4.13 1.37 -3.22
C ILE A 140 5.57 1.14 -3.68
N SER A 141 6.12 2.10 -4.44
CA SER A 141 7.54 2.16 -4.76
C SER A 141 8.38 2.64 -3.57
N ASP A 142 9.70 2.65 -3.69
CA ASP A 142 10.61 3.12 -2.62
C ASP A 142 10.68 4.64 -2.59
N ASN A 143 9.53 5.28 -2.42
CA ASN A 143 9.40 6.72 -2.54
C ASN A 143 10.08 7.46 -1.38
N THR A 144 10.87 8.48 -1.69
CA THR A 144 11.50 9.37 -0.71
C THR A 144 10.48 9.97 0.28
N ARG A 145 9.24 10.23 -0.17
CA ARG A 145 8.15 10.75 0.67
C ARG A 145 7.19 9.68 1.17
N SER A 146 7.60 8.41 1.16
CA SER A 146 6.75 7.34 1.65
C SER A 146 6.33 7.55 3.11
N PHE A 147 5.08 7.27 3.40
CA PHE A 147 4.52 7.22 4.75
C PHE A 147 3.91 5.84 5.05
N TRP A 148 3.94 4.95 4.08
CA TRP A 148 3.64 3.53 4.24
C TRP A 148 4.94 2.76 4.27
N GLY A 149 5.09 1.82 5.17
CA GLY A 149 6.32 1.05 5.25
C GLY A 149 6.33 -0.18 4.34
N LEU A 150 7.51 -0.71 4.08
CA LEU A 150 7.75 -1.86 3.21
C LEU A 150 8.43 -3.03 3.92
N GLU A 151 8.69 -2.91 5.23
CA GLU A 151 9.55 -3.82 5.99
C GLU A 151 9.02 -5.26 5.97
N ASN A 152 7.70 -5.44 6.12
CA ASN A 152 7.12 -6.77 6.08
C ASN A 152 7.20 -7.41 4.69
N ALA A 153 6.93 -6.65 3.63
CA ALA A 153 7.06 -7.15 2.26
C ALA A 153 8.52 -7.49 1.92
N ARG A 154 9.47 -6.64 2.35
CA ARG A 154 10.91 -6.90 2.20
C ARG A 154 11.32 -8.18 2.93
N ARG A 155 10.87 -8.34 4.17
CA ARG A 155 11.24 -9.50 5.01
C ARG A 155 10.58 -10.80 4.55
N VAL A 156 9.30 -10.79 4.20
CA VAL A 156 8.54 -12.01 3.94
C VAL A 156 8.73 -12.49 2.51
N ILE A 157 8.66 -11.61 1.53
CA ILE A 157 8.70 -11.97 0.11
C ILE A 157 9.92 -11.39 -0.64
N GLY A 158 10.82 -10.69 0.04
CA GLY A 158 11.99 -10.07 -0.59
C GLY A 158 11.63 -8.97 -1.58
N TYR A 159 10.54 -8.22 -1.34
CA TYR A 159 10.18 -7.08 -2.18
C TYR A 159 11.28 -6.03 -2.17
N ALA A 160 11.74 -5.63 -3.34
CA ALA A 160 12.82 -4.67 -3.51
C ALA A 160 12.46 -3.68 -4.62
N PRO A 161 11.55 -2.74 -4.33
CA PRO A 161 11.18 -1.70 -5.29
C PRO A 161 12.37 -0.83 -5.66
N GLU A 162 12.41 -0.34 -6.90
CA GLU A 162 13.52 0.41 -7.45
C GLU A 162 13.14 1.83 -7.88
N ASP A 163 11.84 2.12 -8.00
CA ASP A 163 11.37 3.42 -8.45
C ASP A 163 11.07 4.36 -7.29
N ASP A 164 11.28 5.65 -7.53
CA ASP A 164 10.95 6.74 -6.61
C ASP A 164 10.24 7.85 -7.40
N SER A 165 9.12 8.30 -6.90
CA SER A 165 8.34 9.38 -7.50
C SER A 165 9.09 10.69 -7.60
N GLU A 166 9.95 11.03 -6.64
CA GLU A 166 10.75 12.25 -6.68
C GLU A 166 11.87 12.21 -7.72
N VAL A 167 12.38 11.03 -8.02
CA VAL A 167 13.37 10.84 -9.09
C VAL A 167 12.66 10.86 -10.45
N THR A 168 11.55 10.15 -10.56
CA THR A 168 10.80 10.02 -11.82
C THR A 168 10.24 11.36 -12.32
N TRP A 169 9.74 12.18 -11.40
CA TRP A 169 9.14 13.50 -11.73
C TRP A 169 9.90 14.67 -11.09
N ALA A 170 11.24 14.59 -11.03
CA ALA A 170 12.06 15.56 -10.33
C ALA A 170 11.79 17.03 -10.74
N THR A 171 11.60 17.29 -12.03
CA THR A 171 11.28 18.64 -12.54
C THR A 171 9.94 19.14 -12.02
N ASP A 172 8.89 18.32 -12.15
CA ASP A 172 7.55 18.67 -11.65
C ASP A 172 7.54 18.88 -10.13
N VAL A 173 8.25 18.01 -9.40
CA VAL A 173 8.40 18.12 -7.94
C VAL A 173 9.08 19.44 -7.60
N TYR A 174 10.19 19.77 -8.26
CA TYR A 174 10.90 21.02 -8.05
C TYR A 174 10.00 22.22 -8.31
N GLU A 175 9.33 22.29 -9.43
CA GLU A 175 8.44 23.39 -9.80
C GLU A 175 7.28 23.54 -8.82
N ASN A 176 6.61 22.46 -8.45
CA ASN A 176 5.43 22.51 -7.59
C ASN A 176 5.77 22.78 -6.12
N LEU A 177 6.89 22.24 -5.63
CA LEU A 177 7.23 22.39 -4.22
C LEU A 177 8.09 23.61 -3.93
N THR A 178 8.88 24.10 -4.91
CA THR A 178 9.75 25.26 -4.70
C THR A 178 9.09 26.58 -5.13
N THR A 179 8.55 26.66 -6.33
CA THR A 179 8.01 27.91 -6.89
C THR A 179 6.72 28.36 -6.21
N LYS A 180 5.95 27.43 -5.67
CA LYS A 180 4.69 27.73 -4.97
C LYS A 180 4.85 27.90 -3.46
N GLY A 181 6.06 27.98 -2.94
CA GLY A 181 6.33 28.20 -1.51
C GLY A 181 5.91 27.07 -0.60
N VAL A 182 5.79 25.87 -1.14
CA VAL A 182 5.31 24.67 -0.41
C VAL A 182 6.45 23.88 0.23
N ILE A 183 7.73 24.24 -0.07
CA ILE A 183 8.90 23.59 0.54
C ILE A 183 8.85 23.69 2.05
N GLY A 184 9.10 22.56 2.70
CA GLY A 184 9.19 22.48 4.17
C GLY A 184 7.86 22.56 4.91
N ARG A 185 6.74 22.58 4.20
CA ARG A 185 5.39 22.57 4.77
C ARG A 185 4.74 21.19 4.75
N VAL A 186 5.53 20.13 4.90
CA VAL A 186 4.98 18.78 5.06
C VAL A 186 4.04 18.79 6.26
N GLY A 187 2.78 18.45 6.04
CA GLY A 187 1.77 18.37 7.09
C GLY A 187 1.17 19.70 7.59
N ARG A 188 1.47 20.85 7.02
CA ARG A 188 0.67 22.06 7.26
C ARG A 188 -0.48 22.12 6.25
N VAL A 189 -1.68 21.95 6.75
CA VAL A 189 -2.88 22.48 6.11
C VAL A 189 -2.88 23.98 6.37
N PRO A 190 -3.22 24.84 5.40
CA PRO A 190 -3.40 26.27 5.65
C PRO A 190 -4.48 26.53 6.67
#